data_6d74dd786206e61981bb7e0e6d03b586
#
_entry.id   6d74dd786206e61981bb7e0e6d03b586
#
_cell.length_a   1.000
_cell.length_b   1.000
_cell.length_c   1.000
_cell.angle_alpha   90.00
_cell.angle_beta   90.00
_cell.angle_gamma   90.00
#
_symmetry.space_group_name_H-M   'P 1'
#
loop_
_entity.id
_entity.type
_entity.pdbx_description
1 polymer ?
#
loop_
_entity_poly.entity_id
_entity_poly.type
_entity_poly.pdbx_seq_one_letter_code
_entity_poly.pdbx_strand_id
1 'polypeptide(L)'
;MLRQIIFKKNFYGSMKIYNNTNLNKDHLNGVIAIGNFDGIHLGHQKVINEAKKKAKIKKIPLGIMTFEPVPVMFFNPKIKHHRINSLKQKKIQLEKLNVDFLIIIKFNKVFSSLSAEQFIKKVIYNKTKCKFLFVSKNFRFGFKRKGNIQTLKKFENLYDYKCLITKQFEKNNKIISSTLIRKKITLGSILEVNKLLKREWCIRGEVIKGEKRGRKIGFPTCNIKLKDYIVPRLGVYAVKIKGSNFNKKGIANIGYRPTFNGQSLLLETNIFGIKKNLYNKEINVNFIKFIRPEKKFKNLEHLKKQI
;
A
#
# COMPACT_ATOMS: atom_id res chain seq x y z
N MET A 1 -9.63 -50.96 9.81
CA MET A 1 -8.37 -50.21 9.49
C MET A 1 -8.68 -49.16 8.44
N LEU A 2 -9.17 -47.97 8.84
CA LEU A 2 -9.50 -46.86 7.96
C LEU A 2 -8.36 -45.85 8.02
N ARG A 3 -7.56 -45.78 6.97
CA ARG A 3 -6.51 -44.75 6.81
C ARG A 3 -7.19 -43.42 6.55
N GLN A 4 -7.18 -42.53 7.53
CA GLN A 4 -7.47 -41.12 7.34
C GLN A 4 -6.37 -40.49 6.46
N ILE A 5 -6.71 -40.20 5.21
CA ILE A 5 -5.87 -39.40 4.32
C ILE A 5 -6.04 -37.94 4.74
N ILE A 6 -5.17 -37.45 5.58
CA ILE A 6 -5.06 -36.03 5.91
C ILE A 6 -4.45 -35.32 4.68
N PHE A 7 -5.29 -34.72 3.86
CA PHE A 7 -4.86 -33.76 2.85
C PHE A 7 -4.35 -32.48 3.54
N LYS A 8 -3.10 -32.48 3.97
CA LYS A 8 -2.37 -31.24 4.22
C LYS A 8 -2.10 -30.55 2.89
N LYS A 9 -3.01 -29.66 2.49
CA LYS A 9 -2.79 -28.76 1.36
C LYS A 9 -1.87 -27.62 1.79
N ASN A 10 -0.55 -27.85 1.90
CA ASN A 10 0.45 -26.82 1.97
C ASN A 10 0.65 -26.22 0.56
N PHE A 11 -0.32 -25.42 0.09
CA PHE A 11 -0.18 -24.55 -1.08
C PHE A 11 -0.01 -23.10 -0.61
N TYR A 12 1.10 -22.78 0.03
CA TYR A 12 1.61 -21.42 0.10
C TYR A 12 2.68 -21.26 -0.98
N GLY A 13 2.28 -21.34 -2.23
CA GLY A 13 3.07 -20.83 -3.34
C GLY A 13 3.16 -19.30 -3.19
N SER A 14 4.35 -18.71 -3.32
CA SER A 14 4.52 -17.25 -3.33
C SER A 14 3.66 -16.64 -4.43
N MET A 15 2.93 -15.55 -4.13
CA MET A 15 2.11 -14.82 -5.10
C MET A 15 2.93 -14.47 -6.36
N LYS A 16 2.50 -14.93 -7.54
CA LYS A 16 3.18 -14.63 -8.80
C LYS A 16 3.03 -13.15 -9.17
N ILE A 17 4.13 -12.51 -9.54
CA ILE A 17 4.13 -11.08 -9.91
C ILE A 17 4.40 -10.93 -11.40
N TYR A 18 3.52 -10.20 -12.08
CA TYR A 18 3.63 -9.84 -13.48
C TYR A 18 3.81 -8.33 -13.61
N ASN A 19 4.88 -7.88 -14.25
CA ASN A 19 5.14 -6.47 -14.56
C ASN A 19 4.54 -6.06 -15.93
N ASN A 20 3.75 -6.93 -16.54
CA ASN A 20 3.01 -6.75 -17.77
C ASN A 20 1.75 -7.61 -17.74
N THR A 21 1.05 -7.73 -18.86
CA THR A 21 -0.18 -8.52 -18.99
C THR A 21 0.04 -9.90 -19.61
N ASN A 22 1.27 -10.36 -19.78
CA ASN A 22 1.57 -11.70 -20.32
C ASN A 22 1.51 -12.73 -19.17
N LEU A 23 0.34 -13.28 -18.94
CA LEU A 23 0.09 -14.22 -17.87
C LEU A 23 0.46 -15.65 -18.29
N ASN A 24 0.89 -16.47 -17.34
CA ASN A 24 1.00 -17.91 -17.52
C ASN A 24 -0.38 -18.50 -17.75
N LYS A 25 -0.48 -19.66 -18.43
CA LYS A 25 -1.73 -20.36 -18.73
C LYS A 25 -2.59 -20.57 -17.48
N ASP A 26 -2.00 -20.94 -16.35
CA ASP A 26 -2.66 -21.19 -15.07
C ASP A 26 -3.34 -19.96 -14.45
N HIS A 27 -2.96 -18.75 -14.88
CA HIS A 27 -3.52 -17.49 -14.40
C HIS A 27 -4.48 -16.81 -15.39
N LEU A 28 -4.68 -17.42 -16.56
CA LEU A 28 -5.72 -16.99 -17.50
C LEU A 28 -7.11 -17.45 -17.01
N ASN A 29 -8.17 -16.84 -17.52
CA ASN A 29 -9.56 -17.14 -17.18
C ASN A 29 -9.91 -17.00 -15.69
N GLY A 30 -9.11 -16.26 -14.95
CA GLY A 30 -9.28 -16.08 -13.51
C GLY A 30 -10.32 -15.03 -13.12
N VAL A 31 -10.40 -14.79 -11.81
CA VAL A 31 -11.04 -13.63 -11.20
C VAL A 31 -10.01 -12.54 -11.08
N ILE A 32 -10.31 -11.33 -11.53
CA ILE A 32 -9.40 -10.18 -11.39
C ILE A 32 -10.11 -9.03 -10.67
N ALA A 33 -9.54 -8.53 -9.59
CA ALA A 33 -9.96 -7.27 -9.00
C ALA A 33 -9.03 -6.14 -9.46
N ILE A 34 -9.61 -5.04 -9.98
CA ILE A 34 -8.86 -3.90 -10.52
C ILE A 34 -8.99 -2.69 -9.62
N GLY A 35 -7.83 -2.06 -9.32
CA GLY A 35 -7.79 -0.82 -8.56
C GLY A 35 -6.36 -0.39 -8.20
N ASN A 36 -6.23 0.81 -7.66
CA ASN A 36 -4.93 1.29 -7.16
C ASN A 36 -4.48 0.55 -5.90
N PHE A 37 -5.41 0.04 -5.12
CA PHE A 37 -5.18 -0.68 -3.85
C PHE A 37 -4.15 0.01 -2.93
N ASP A 38 -4.15 1.36 -2.93
CA ASP A 38 -3.25 2.12 -2.07
C ASP A 38 -3.74 2.07 -0.62
N GLY A 39 -2.89 1.53 0.24
CA GLY A 39 -3.19 1.28 1.64
C GLY A 39 -3.88 -0.04 1.94
N ILE A 40 -4.48 -0.76 0.99
CA ILE A 40 -5.25 -2.00 1.20
C ILE A 40 -6.12 -1.90 2.48
N HIS A 41 -6.92 -0.84 2.54
CA HIS A 41 -7.84 -0.55 3.64
C HIS A 41 -9.07 -1.48 3.61
N LEU A 42 -9.92 -1.41 4.63
CA LEU A 42 -11.12 -2.24 4.76
C LEU A 42 -11.98 -2.30 3.49
N GLY A 43 -12.14 -1.16 2.79
CA GLY A 43 -12.87 -1.13 1.52
C GLY A 43 -12.19 -1.95 0.42
N HIS A 44 -10.86 -1.90 0.32
CA HIS A 44 -10.09 -2.74 -0.60
C HIS A 44 -10.14 -4.22 -0.21
N GLN A 45 -10.00 -4.52 1.10
CA GLN A 45 -10.09 -5.89 1.60
C GLN A 45 -11.46 -6.50 1.30
N LYS A 46 -12.56 -5.73 1.35
CA LYS A 46 -13.89 -6.18 0.96
C LYS A 46 -13.93 -6.62 -0.50
N VAL A 47 -13.43 -5.78 -1.43
CA VAL A 47 -13.35 -6.12 -2.87
C VAL A 47 -12.54 -7.41 -3.08
N ILE A 48 -11.36 -7.50 -2.46
CA ILE A 48 -10.48 -8.66 -2.59
C ILE A 48 -11.14 -9.92 -2.02
N ASN A 49 -11.82 -9.83 -0.87
CA ASN A 49 -12.49 -10.96 -0.23
C ASN A 49 -13.70 -11.45 -1.05
N GLU A 50 -14.49 -10.56 -1.65
CA GLU A 50 -15.59 -10.94 -2.54
C GLU A 50 -15.05 -11.62 -3.82
N ALA A 51 -13.98 -11.08 -4.40
CA ALA A 51 -13.29 -11.69 -5.53
C ALA A 51 -12.73 -13.08 -5.16
N LYS A 52 -12.11 -13.21 -3.99
CA LYS A 52 -11.59 -14.48 -3.47
C LYS A 52 -12.68 -15.53 -3.26
N LYS A 53 -13.84 -15.13 -2.72
CA LYS A 53 -15.00 -16.04 -2.59
C LYS A 53 -15.43 -16.56 -3.96
N LYS A 54 -15.53 -15.69 -4.97
CA LYS A 54 -15.89 -16.09 -6.34
C LYS A 54 -14.86 -17.03 -6.95
N ALA A 55 -13.57 -16.73 -6.80
CA ALA A 55 -12.47 -17.57 -7.26
C ALA A 55 -12.53 -18.98 -6.65
N LYS A 56 -12.75 -19.07 -5.34
CA LYS A 56 -12.89 -20.35 -4.62
C LYS A 56 -14.09 -21.17 -5.12
N ILE A 57 -15.26 -20.54 -5.28
CA ILE A 57 -16.49 -21.22 -5.76
C ILE A 57 -16.28 -21.75 -7.19
N LYS A 58 -15.62 -20.97 -8.05
CA LYS A 58 -15.37 -21.35 -9.45
C LYS A 58 -14.11 -22.19 -9.65
N LYS A 59 -13.31 -22.41 -8.60
CA LYS A 59 -12.02 -23.13 -8.63
C LYS A 59 -11.03 -22.56 -9.66
N ILE A 60 -11.01 -21.23 -9.80
CA ILE A 60 -10.14 -20.49 -10.73
C ILE A 60 -9.26 -19.50 -9.96
N PRO A 61 -8.11 -19.06 -10.51
CA PRO A 61 -7.16 -18.22 -9.80
C PRO A 61 -7.70 -16.80 -9.53
N LEU A 62 -7.23 -16.20 -8.41
CA LEU A 62 -7.49 -14.82 -8.02
C LEU A 62 -6.31 -13.92 -8.37
N GLY A 63 -6.52 -12.96 -9.24
CA GLY A 63 -5.56 -11.90 -9.57
C GLY A 63 -5.97 -10.53 -9.06
N ILE A 64 -4.96 -9.72 -8.79
CA ILE A 64 -5.13 -8.28 -8.56
C ILE A 64 -4.43 -7.54 -9.69
N MET A 65 -5.09 -6.54 -10.28
CA MET A 65 -4.50 -5.63 -11.24
C MET A 65 -4.34 -4.24 -10.64
N THR A 66 -3.13 -3.72 -10.63
CA THR A 66 -2.79 -2.39 -10.10
C THR A 66 -1.86 -1.64 -11.07
N PHE A 67 -1.66 -0.35 -10.82
CA PHE A 67 -0.95 0.56 -11.71
C PHE A 67 0.28 1.16 -11.03
N GLU A 68 1.38 1.26 -11.78
CA GLU A 68 2.64 1.83 -11.30
C GLU A 68 3.29 2.72 -12.38
N PRO A 69 3.58 4.00 -12.09
CA PRO A 69 3.17 4.74 -10.90
C PRO A 69 1.65 4.83 -10.76
N VAL A 70 1.15 5.20 -9.58
CA VAL A 70 -0.29 5.42 -9.41
C VAL A 70 -0.74 6.57 -10.32
N PRO A 71 -1.91 6.48 -10.98
CA PRO A 71 -2.31 7.43 -12.02
C PRO A 71 -2.25 8.89 -11.60
N VAL A 72 -2.62 9.22 -10.36
CA VAL A 72 -2.58 10.61 -9.87
C VAL A 72 -1.15 11.19 -9.84
N MET A 73 -0.14 10.38 -9.52
CA MET A 73 1.26 10.81 -9.52
C MET A 73 1.83 10.90 -10.94
N PHE A 74 1.32 10.09 -11.87
CA PHE A 74 1.69 10.16 -13.27
C PHE A 74 1.16 11.45 -13.92
N PHE A 75 -0.11 11.79 -13.73
CA PHE A 75 -0.71 12.99 -14.31
C PHE A 75 -0.30 14.27 -13.59
N ASN A 76 0.15 14.19 -12.35
CA ASN A 76 0.67 15.34 -11.60
C ASN A 76 2.03 15.02 -10.96
N PRO A 77 3.15 15.19 -11.71
CA PRO A 77 4.50 14.93 -11.21
C PRO A 77 4.92 15.81 -10.03
N LYS A 78 4.22 16.93 -9.78
CA LYS A 78 4.45 17.78 -8.60
C LYS A 78 4.03 17.08 -7.29
N ILE A 79 3.14 16.10 -7.36
CA ILE A 79 2.75 15.30 -6.18
C ILE A 79 3.85 14.28 -5.86
N LYS A 80 4.79 14.68 -5.01
CA LYS A 80 5.91 13.81 -4.58
C LYS A 80 5.49 12.82 -3.50
N HIS A 81 4.60 13.22 -2.58
CA HIS A 81 4.20 12.47 -1.39
C HIS A 81 2.70 12.12 -1.44
N HIS A 82 2.37 10.89 -1.76
CA HIS A 82 0.97 10.48 -1.95
C HIS A 82 0.64 9.11 -1.40
N ARG A 83 1.58 8.16 -1.41
CA ARG A 83 1.30 6.76 -1.13
C ARG A 83 1.03 6.51 0.35
N ILE A 84 0.01 5.71 0.63
CA ILE A 84 -0.23 5.19 1.98
C ILE A 84 0.76 4.06 2.27
N ASN A 85 1.10 3.24 1.27
CA ASN A 85 2.10 2.19 1.36
C ASN A 85 2.93 2.08 0.08
N SER A 86 4.18 1.65 0.21
CA SER A 86 5.05 1.37 -0.93
C SER A 86 4.56 0.17 -1.75
N LEU A 87 5.04 0.02 -3.00
CA LEU A 87 4.73 -1.15 -3.82
C LEU A 87 5.18 -2.46 -3.14
N LYS A 88 6.33 -2.45 -2.48
CA LYS A 88 6.84 -3.61 -1.72
C LYS A 88 5.88 -4.02 -0.59
N GLN A 89 5.37 -3.05 0.16
CA GLN A 89 4.38 -3.30 1.20
C GLN A 89 3.05 -3.79 0.62
N LYS A 90 2.60 -3.23 -0.52
CA LYS A 90 1.40 -3.68 -1.22
C LYS A 90 1.51 -5.15 -1.60
N LYS A 91 2.63 -5.57 -2.19
CA LYS A 91 2.92 -6.98 -2.54
C LYS A 91 2.75 -7.89 -1.32
N ILE A 92 3.43 -7.57 -0.21
CA ILE A 92 3.36 -8.33 1.05
C ILE A 92 1.92 -8.41 1.60
N GLN A 93 1.15 -7.31 1.51
CA GLN A 93 -0.23 -7.31 2.01
C GLN A 93 -1.18 -8.14 1.14
N LEU A 94 -1.00 -8.12 -0.18
CA LEU A 94 -1.79 -8.95 -1.10
C LEU A 94 -1.48 -10.44 -0.93
N GLU A 95 -0.22 -10.79 -0.76
CA GLU A 95 0.20 -12.15 -0.46
C GLU A 95 -0.45 -12.69 0.83
N LYS A 96 -0.50 -11.88 1.90
CA LYS A 96 -1.20 -12.22 3.15
C LYS A 96 -2.72 -12.39 2.98
N LEU A 97 -3.31 -11.83 1.93
CA LEU A 97 -4.71 -12.03 1.57
C LEU A 97 -4.92 -13.28 0.69
N ASN A 98 -3.85 -14.04 0.43
CA ASN A 98 -3.82 -15.23 -0.43
C ASN A 98 -4.34 -14.91 -1.84
N VAL A 99 -3.77 -13.88 -2.44
CA VAL A 99 -3.91 -13.56 -3.86
C VAL A 99 -2.94 -14.45 -4.62
N ASP A 100 -3.37 -15.11 -5.68
CA ASP A 100 -2.53 -16.04 -6.44
C ASP A 100 -1.55 -15.29 -7.35
N PHE A 101 -1.98 -14.18 -7.94
CA PHE A 101 -1.11 -13.37 -8.79
C PHE A 101 -1.42 -11.87 -8.75
N LEU A 102 -0.40 -11.06 -9.01
CA LEU A 102 -0.46 -9.60 -9.07
C LEU A 102 0.03 -9.10 -10.43
N ILE A 103 -0.82 -8.38 -11.14
CA ILE A 103 -0.48 -7.68 -12.38
C ILE A 103 -0.19 -6.22 -12.05
N ILE A 104 1.04 -5.78 -12.34
CA ILE A 104 1.47 -4.39 -12.17
C ILE A 104 1.57 -3.76 -13.56
N ILE A 105 0.57 -2.98 -13.92
CA ILE A 105 0.54 -2.26 -15.19
C ILE A 105 1.46 -1.05 -15.10
N LYS A 106 2.44 -0.94 -16.01
CA LYS A 106 3.22 0.28 -16.20
C LYS A 106 2.30 1.38 -16.69
N PHE A 107 1.97 2.34 -15.82
CA PHE A 107 1.11 3.46 -16.16
C PHE A 107 1.95 4.54 -16.84
N ASN A 108 1.82 4.67 -18.14
CA ASN A 108 2.58 5.60 -18.98
C ASN A 108 1.66 6.30 -19.99
N LYS A 109 2.22 7.16 -20.84
CA LYS A 109 1.47 7.92 -21.86
C LYS A 109 0.67 6.98 -22.79
N VAL A 110 1.29 5.90 -23.27
CA VAL A 110 0.65 4.91 -24.16
C VAL A 110 -0.52 4.23 -23.47
N PHE A 111 -0.35 3.74 -22.23
CA PHE A 111 -1.43 3.10 -21.50
C PHE A 111 -2.55 4.08 -21.13
N SER A 112 -2.22 5.30 -20.75
CA SER A 112 -3.18 6.34 -20.36
C SER A 112 -4.01 6.88 -21.53
N SER A 113 -3.54 6.71 -22.78
CA SER A 113 -4.27 7.09 -24.00
C SER A 113 -5.27 6.04 -24.49
N LEU A 114 -5.28 4.82 -23.93
CA LEU A 114 -6.24 3.80 -24.30
C LEU A 114 -7.67 4.26 -24.04
N SER A 115 -8.56 4.14 -25.04
CA SER A 115 -9.99 4.34 -24.81
C SER A 115 -10.52 3.28 -23.83
N ALA A 116 -11.72 3.49 -23.29
CA ALA A 116 -12.35 2.50 -22.41
C ALA A 116 -12.52 1.14 -23.14
N GLU A 117 -12.97 1.15 -24.38
CA GLU A 117 -13.13 -0.05 -25.19
C GLU A 117 -11.79 -0.72 -25.48
N GLN A 118 -10.77 0.04 -25.86
CA GLN A 118 -9.42 -0.49 -26.09
C GLN A 118 -8.84 -1.15 -24.83
N PHE A 119 -9.07 -0.57 -23.65
CA PHE A 119 -8.67 -1.21 -22.40
C PHE A 119 -9.37 -2.55 -22.19
N ILE A 120 -10.69 -2.61 -22.40
CA ILE A 120 -11.45 -3.86 -22.26
C ILE A 120 -10.94 -4.90 -23.27
N LYS A 121 -10.88 -4.56 -24.57
CA LYS A 121 -10.44 -5.47 -25.63
C LYS A 121 -8.99 -5.93 -25.43
N LYS A 122 -8.06 -4.96 -25.32
CA LYS A 122 -6.61 -5.28 -25.31
C LYS A 122 -6.14 -5.88 -23.98
N VAL A 123 -6.68 -5.42 -22.82
CA VAL A 123 -6.18 -5.84 -21.51
C VAL A 123 -7.06 -6.92 -20.91
N ILE A 124 -8.37 -6.68 -20.75
CA ILE A 124 -9.26 -7.63 -20.07
C ILE A 124 -9.45 -8.88 -20.92
N TYR A 125 -9.83 -8.72 -22.19
CA TYR A 125 -10.12 -9.85 -23.06
C TYR A 125 -8.85 -10.51 -23.61
N ASN A 126 -8.07 -9.82 -24.44
CA ASN A 126 -6.97 -10.47 -25.16
C ASN A 126 -5.84 -10.97 -24.25
N LYS A 127 -5.50 -10.22 -23.20
CA LYS A 127 -4.32 -10.53 -22.38
C LYS A 127 -4.63 -11.34 -21.13
N THR A 128 -5.71 -11.04 -20.42
CA THR A 128 -5.99 -11.75 -19.16
C THR A 128 -7.04 -12.84 -19.33
N LYS A 129 -7.87 -12.77 -20.37
CA LYS A 129 -9.03 -13.66 -20.58
C LYS A 129 -9.89 -13.78 -19.32
N CYS A 130 -9.99 -12.68 -18.57
CA CYS A 130 -10.64 -12.63 -17.27
C CYS A 130 -12.11 -13.07 -17.38
N LYS A 131 -12.56 -14.00 -16.53
CA LYS A 131 -13.96 -14.44 -16.48
C LYS A 131 -14.81 -13.63 -15.51
N PHE A 132 -14.24 -13.15 -14.42
CA PHE A 132 -14.92 -12.32 -13.43
C PHE A 132 -14.08 -11.12 -13.08
N LEU A 133 -14.61 -9.94 -13.35
CA LEU A 133 -13.97 -8.67 -13.09
C LEU A 133 -14.60 -7.99 -11.88
N PHE A 134 -13.84 -7.78 -10.82
CA PHE A 134 -14.29 -7.06 -9.63
C PHE A 134 -13.79 -5.61 -9.63
N VAL A 135 -14.73 -4.69 -9.46
CA VAL A 135 -14.45 -3.25 -9.38
C VAL A 135 -15.26 -2.59 -8.26
N SER A 136 -14.79 -1.46 -7.76
CA SER A 136 -15.57 -0.63 -6.83
C SER A 136 -16.66 0.16 -7.57
N LYS A 137 -17.73 0.57 -6.86
CA LYS A 137 -18.86 1.35 -7.41
C LYS A 137 -18.40 2.61 -8.19
N ASN A 138 -17.32 3.25 -7.77
CA ASN A 138 -16.82 4.50 -8.39
C ASN A 138 -15.66 4.26 -9.36
N PHE A 139 -15.52 3.04 -9.88
CA PHE A 139 -14.42 2.73 -10.80
C PHE A 139 -14.55 3.51 -12.11
N ARG A 140 -13.45 4.15 -12.50
CA ARG A 140 -13.31 4.89 -13.76
C ARG A 140 -12.01 4.50 -14.43
N PHE A 141 -12.04 4.34 -15.75
CA PHE A 141 -10.89 3.87 -16.54
C PHE A 141 -10.90 4.45 -17.96
N GLY A 142 -9.85 4.13 -18.71
CA GLY A 142 -9.67 4.61 -20.08
C GLY A 142 -9.31 6.10 -20.16
N PHE A 143 -9.06 6.56 -21.37
CA PHE A 143 -8.65 7.93 -21.63
C PHE A 143 -9.61 8.96 -21.01
N LYS A 144 -9.05 9.95 -20.30
CA LYS A 144 -9.80 10.97 -19.57
C LYS A 144 -10.90 10.39 -18.63
N ARG A 145 -10.73 9.13 -18.15
CA ARG A 145 -11.67 8.45 -17.24
C ARG A 145 -13.10 8.33 -17.79
N LYS A 146 -13.27 8.28 -19.12
CA LYS A 146 -14.59 8.17 -19.78
C LYS A 146 -15.27 6.83 -19.54
N GLY A 147 -14.51 5.76 -19.32
CA GLY A 147 -15.04 4.42 -18.99
C GLY A 147 -15.58 4.35 -17.56
N ASN A 148 -16.67 3.66 -17.38
CA ASN A 148 -17.37 3.42 -16.12
C ASN A 148 -17.92 2.00 -16.04
N ILE A 149 -18.73 1.69 -15.03
CA ILE A 149 -19.36 0.39 -14.82
C ILE A 149 -20.31 0.01 -15.96
N GLN A 150 -21.09 0.97 -16.47
CA GLN A 150 -22.01 0.71 -17.59
C GLN A 150 -21.22 0.31 -18.85
N THR A 151 -20.10 0.97 -19.10
CA THR A 151 -19.19 0.60 -20.18
C THR A 151 -18.68 -0.85 -20.01
N LEU A 152 -18.24 -1.25 -18.78
CA LEU A 152 -17.84 -2.64 -18.54
C LEU A 152 -18.98 -3.62 -18.81
N LYS A 153 -20.18 -3.33 -18.32
CA LYS A 153 -21.35 -4.20 -18.50
C LYS A 153 -21.79 -4.34 -19.98
N LYS A 154 -21.71 -3.24 -20.74
CA LYS A 154 -22.04 -3.26 -22.18
C LYS A 154 -21.23 -4.30 -22.96
N PHE A 155 -19.98 -4.53 -22.57
CA PHE A 155 -19.07 -5.46 -23.26
C PHE A 155 -18.99 -6.85 -22.64
N GLU A 156 -19.80 -7.17 -21.61
CA GLU A 156 -19.77 -8.48 -20.94
C GLU A 156 -19.99 -9.65 -21.91
N ASN A 157 -21.03 -9.57 -22.72
CA ASN A 157 -21.38 -10.65 -23.66
C ASN A 157 -20.38 -10.75 -24.82
N LEU A 158 -19.91 -9.59 -25.34
CA LEU A 158 -18.98 -9.57 -26.46
C LEU A 158 -17.61 -10.17 -26.10
N TYR A 159 -17.16 -9.99 -24.87
CA TYR A 159 -15.84 -10.44 -24.42
C TYR A 159 -15.87 -11.51 -23.33
N ASP A 160 -17.03 -12.18 -23.17
CA ASP A 160 -17.23 -13.35 -22.29
C ASP A 160 -16.64 -13.19 -20.89
N TYR A 161 -17.00 -12.08 -20.20
CA TYR A 161 -16.69 -11.87 -18.80
C TYR A 161 -17.92 -11.34 -18.03
N LYS A 162 -17.88 -11.39 -16.70
CA LYS A 162 -18.89 -10.76 -15.83
C LYS A 162 -18.27 -9.71 -14.94
N CYS A 163 -18.80 -8.49 -14.98
CA CYS A 163 -18.40 -7.38 -14.13
C CYS A 163 -19.19 -7.41 -12.82
N LEU A 164 -18.51 -7.62 -11.72
CA LEU A 164 -19.08 -7.68 -10.38
C LEU A 164 -18.67 -6.42 -9.59
N ILE A 165 -19.68 -5.76 -9.01
CA ILE A 165 -19.51 -4.49 -8.34
C ILE A 165 -19.57 -4.70 -6.84
N THR A 166 -18.47 -4.41 -6.14
CA THR A 166 -18.48 -4.41 -4.69
C THR A 166 -19.08 -3.12 -4.15
N LYS A 167 -20.09 -3.24 -3.30
CA LYS A 167 -20.64 -2.10 -2.54
C LYS A 167 -19.55 -1.48 -1.67
N GLN A 168 -19.54 -0.15 -1.59
CA GLN A 168 -18.59 0.57 -0.75
C GLN A 168 -18.65 0.07 0.70
N PHE A 169 -17.50 0.02 1.35
CA PHE A 169 -17.44 -0.31 2.76
C PHE A 169 -17.61 0.97 3.59
N GLU A 170 -18.68 1.01 4.36
CA GLU A 170 -19.01 2.11 5.23
C GLU A 170 -18.83 1.71 6.69
N LYS A 171 -18.39 2.64 7.50
CA LYS A 171 -18.31 2.53 8.95
C LYS A 171 -18.70 3.87 9.56
N ASN A 172 -19.66 3.86 10.48
CA ASN A 172 -20.20 5.06 11.11
C ASN A 172 -20.64 6.10 10.05
N ASN A 173 -21.41 5.69 9.04
CA ASN A 173 -21.90 6.49 7.92
C ASN A 173 -20.82 7.18 7.10
N LYS A 174 -19.57 6.71 7.16
CA LYS A 174 -18.46 7.24 6.36
C LYS A 174 -17.89 6.16 5.46
N ILE A 175 -17.79 6.49 4.17
CA ILE A 175 -17.15 5.61 3.18
C ILE A 175 -15.66 5.55 3.46
N ILE A 176 -15.14 4.31 3.64
CA ILE A 176 -13.71 4.09 3.82
C ILE A 176 -13.01 4.11 2.47
N SER A 177 -12.12 5.08 2.29
CA SER A 177 -11.37 5.30 1.05
C SER A 177 -9.91 5.68 1.33
N SER A 178 -9.05 5.54 0.33
CA SER A 178 -7.65 6.01 0.43
C SER A 178 -7.57 7.51 0.71
N THR A 179 -8.51 8.31 0.21
CA THR A 179 -8.59 9.76 0.50
C THR A 179 -8.86 10.02 1.97
N LEU A 180 -9.81 9.31 2.58
CA LEU A 180 -10.09 9.43 4.01
C LEU A 180 -8.85 9.06 4.84
N ILE A 181 -8.16 7.97 4.48
CA ILE A 181 -6.97 7.51 5.19
C ILE A 181 -5.83 8.52 5.08
N ARG A 182 -5.58 9.08 3.89
CA ARG A 182 -4.57 10.15 3.73
C ARG A 182 -4.91 11.35 4.62
N LYS A 183 -6.15 11.81 4.61
CA LYS A 183 -6.61 12.90 5.49
C LYS A 183 -6.34 12.59 6.97
N LYS A 184 -6.62 11.34 7.41
CA LYS A 184 -6.35 10.94 8.80
C LYS A 184 -4.85 10.87 9.12
N ILE A 185 -4.01 10.44 8.19
CA ILE A 185 -2.54 10.43 8.35
C ILE A 185 -2.03 11.87 8.48
N THR A 186 -2.44 12.78 7.61
CA THR A 186 -2.02 14.19 7.66
C THR A 186 -2.50 14.93 8.91
N LEU A 187 -3.58 14.47 9.53
CA LEU A 187 -4.06 14.99 10.82
C LEU A 187 -3.40 14.32 12.04
N GLY A 188 -2.57 13.28 11.85
CA GLY A 188 -1.96 12.53 12.95
C GLY A 188 -2.91 11.57 13.67
N SER A 189 -4.10 11.30 13.12
CA SER A 189 -5.11 10.40 13.70
C SER A 189 -4.74 8.92 13.50
N ILE A 190 -3.55 8.53 13.94
CA ILE A 190 -2.92 7.22 13.65
C ILE A 190 -3.74 6.05 14.18
N LEU A 191 -4.34 6.17 15.37
CA LEU A 191 -5.19 5.11 15.92
C LEU A 191 -6.37 4.79 15.01
N GLU A 192 -7.00 5.82 14.42
CA GLU A 192 -8.08 5.62 13.45
C GLU A 192 -7.57 5.02 12.14
N VAL A 193 -6.43 5.50 11.64
CA VAL A 193 -5.78 4.93 10.46
C VAL A 193 -5.54 3.43 10.64
N ASN A 194 -5.01 3.02 11.78
CA ASN A 194 -4.72 1.62 12.09
C ASN A 194 -6.01 0.77 12.13
N LYS A 195 -7.11 1.31 12.70
CA LYS A 195 -8.43 0.67 12.68
C LYS A 195 -8.96 0.49 11.25
N LEU A 196 -8.78 1.49 10.37
CA LEU A 196 -9.26 1.47 8.99
C LEU A 196 -8.41 0.57 8.08
N LEU A 197 -7.14 0.39 8.41
CA LEU A 197 -6.23 -0.52 7.73
C LEU A 197 -6.27 -1.95 8.27
N LYS A 198 -6.82 -2.18 9.47
CA LYS A 198 -6.70 -3.42 10.28
C LYS A 198 -5.24 -3.83 10.52
N ARG A 199 -4.35 -2.87 10.58
CA ARG A 199 -2.93 -3.05 10.92
C ARG A 199 -2.32 -1.71 11.29
N GLU A 200 -1.14 -1.76 11.92
CA GLU A 200 -0.33 -0.57 12.14
C GLU A 200 0.10 0.01 10.78
N TRP A 201 -0.14 1.30 10.55
CA TRP A 201 0.42 2.00 9.40
C TRP A 201 1.93 2.06 9.53
N CYS A 202 2.65 1.85 8.43
CA CYS A 202 4.08 1.63 8.47
C CYS A 202 4.77 2.40 7.34
N ILE A 203 5.87 3.08 7.67
CA ILE A 203 6.87 3.55 6.73
C ILE A 203 8.01 2.53 6.72
N ARG A 204 8.35 2.06 5.53
CA ARG A 204 9.47 1.15 5.29
C ARG A 204 10.55 1.87 4.52
N GLY A 205 11.77 1.81 4.96
CA GLY A 205 12.89 2.43 4.27
C GLY A 205 14.24 1.98 4.79
N GLU A 206 15.25 2.36 4.04
CA GLU A 206 16.65 2.14 4.38
C GLU A 206 17.13 3.20 5.36
N VAL A 207 17.92 2.78 6.34
CA VAL A 207 18.54 3.67 7.31
C VAL A 207 19.73 4.38 6.64
N ILE A 208 19.63 5.70 6.53
CA ILE A 208 20.68 6.55 5.98
C ILE A 208 21.53 7.19 7.08
N LYS A 209 22.74 7.61 6.72
CA LYS A 209 23.59 8.41 7.62
C LYS A 209 22.94 9.77 7.86
N GLY A 210 22.98 10.27 9.10
CA GLY A 210 22.55 11.60 9.51
C GLY A 210 23.65 12.30 10.27
N GLU A 211 23.37 13.48 10.82
CA GLU A 211 24.33 14.34 11.51
C GLU A 211 24.78 13.82 12.89
N LYS A 212 24.30 12.67 13.33
CA LYS A 212 24.63 12.00 14.60
C LYS A 212 24.40 12.86 15.86
N ARG A 213 23.61 13.95 15.78
CA ARG A 213 23.32 14.85 16.92
C ARG A 213 22.72 14.09 18.10
N GLY A 214 21.78 13.19 17.87
CA GLY A 214 21.17 12.37 18.91
C GLY A 214 22.16 11.47 19.64
N ARG A 215 23.19 10.96 18.97
CA ARG A 215 24.25 10.13 19.59
C ARG A 215 25.04 10.93 20.64
N LYS A 216 25.34 12.21 20.37
CA LYS A 216 26.09 13.08 21.31
C LYS A 216 25.34 13.32 22.62
N ILE A 217 24.03 13.15 22.64
CA ILE A 217 23.16 13.39 23.81
C ILE A 217 22.62 12.11 24.44
N GLY A 218 23.12 10.93 24.01
CA GLY A 218 22.69 9.63 24.54
C GLY A 218 21.48 8.99 23.86
N PHE A 219 20.87 9.64 22.86
CA PHE A 219 19.69 9.13 22.15
C PHE A 219 19.97 8.93 20.65
N PRO A 220 20.73 7.88 20.29
CA PRO A 220 21.05 7.61 18.88
C PRO A 220 19.78 7.42 18.05
N THR A 221 19.72 8.06 16.87
CA THR A 221 18.59 7.96 15.95
C THR A 221 18.97 7.36 14.62
N CYS A 222 18.05 6.61 14.01
CA CYS A 222 18.10 6.15 12.64
C CYS A 222 17.29 7.10 11.76
N ASN A 223 17.84 7.50 10.62
CA ASN A 223 17.18 8.39 9.68
C ASN A 223 16.68 7.62 8.47
N ILE A 224 15.43 7.90 8.05
CA ILE A 224 14.80 7.31 6.85
C ILE A 224 14.22 8.46 6.03
N LYS A 225 14.46 8.48 4.71
CA LYS A 225 13.76 9.39 3.79
C LYS A 225 12.35 8.90 3.54
N LEU A 226 11.36 9.80 3.58
CA LEU A 226 9.97 9.43 3.35
C LEU A 226 9.67 9.04 1.89
N LYS A 227 10.53 9.37 0.94
CA LYS A 227 10.29 9.14 -0.48
C LYS A 227 8.90 9.62 -0.91
N ASP A 228 8.07 8.72 -1.46
CA ASP A 228 6.74 8.99 -2.01
C ASP A 228 5.58 8.72 -1.04
N TYR A 229 5.87 8.40 0.24
CA TYR A 229 4.81 8.26 1.24
C TYR A 229 4.08 9.57 1.51
N ILE A 230 2.78 9.48 1.76
CA ILE A 230 2.01 10.62 2.28
C ILE A 230 2.69 11.18 3.53
N VAL A 231 2.82 12.49 3.60
CA VAL A 231 3.42 13.16 4.77
C VAL A 231 2.41 13.15 5.91
N PRO A 232 2.72 12.48 7.04
CA PRO A 232 1.86 12.56 8.20
C PRO A 232 2.03 13.92 8.91
N ARG A 233 1.20 14.22 9.89
CA ARG A 233 1.36 15.40 10.72
C ARG A 233 2.80 15.44 11.25
N LEU A 234 3.49 16.57 11.10
CA LEU A 234 4.85 16.71 11.60
C LEU A 234 4.88 16.65 13.12
N GLY A 235 5.86 15.95 13.69
CA GLY A 235 6.01 15.79 15.12
C GLY A 235 6.42 14.40 15.56
N VAL A 236 6.19 14.13 16.83
CA VAL A 236 6.67 12.95 17.56
C VAL A 236 5.59 11.89 17.65
N TYR A 237 6.00 10.64 17.44
CA TYR A 237 5.14 9.46 17.45
C TYR A 237 5.69 8.35 18.33
N ALA A 238 4.81 7.63 19.03
CA ALA A 238 5.13 6.30 19.54
C ALA A 238 5.11 5.30 18.38
N VAL A 239 6.15 4.48 18.30
CA VAL A 239 6.32 3.53 17.19
C VAL A 239 6.81 2.16 17.67
N LYS A 240 6.58 1.14 16.84
CA LYS A 240 7.29 -0.15 16.91
C LYS A 240 8.16 -0.29 15.69
N ILE A 241 9.39 -0.68 15.87
CA ILE A 241 10.37 -0.80 14.79
C ILE A 241 10.74 -2.27 14.60
N LYS A 242 10.59 -2.74 13.36
CA LYS A 242 10.95 -4.12 12.97
C LYS A 242 12.10 -4.07 11.97
N GLY A 243 13.20 -4.70 12.32
CA GLY A 243 14.27 -5.07 11.41
C GLY A 243 14.25 -6.55 11.10
N SER A 244 15.30 -7.08 10.45
CA SER A 244 15.43 -8.51 10.16
C SER A 244 15.39 -9.37 11.45
N ASN A 245 16.11 -8.94 12.49
CA ASN A 245 16.33 -9.74 13.70
C ASN A 245 15.90 -9.02 14.99
N PHE A 246 14.99 -8.04 14.89
CA PHE A 246 14.46 -7.36 16.08
C PHE A 246 13.05 -6.78 15.85
N ASN A 247 12.32 -6.65 16.96
CA ASN A 247 11.05 -5.95 17.04
C ASN A 247 11.05 -5.18 18.39
N LYS A 248 11.23 -3.87 18.31
CA LYS A 248 11.44 -3.01 19.50
C LYS A 248 10.49 -1.82 19.48
N LYS A 249 10.22 -1.25 20.64
CA LYS A 249 9.52 0.02 20.80
C LYS A 249 10.48 1.17 20.56
N GLY A 250 9.95 2.34 20.27
CA GLY A 250 10.74 3.56 20.09
C GLY A 250 9.89 4.79 19.92
N ILE A 251 10.57 5.90 19.69
CA ILE A 251 9.99 7.20 19.36
C ILE A 251 10.48 7.59 17.98
N ALA A 252 9.61 8.16 17.17
CA ALA A 252 9.97 8.69 15.87
C ALA A 252 9.56 10.16 15.76
N ASN A 253 10.41 10.97 15.18
CA ASN A 253 10.11 12.35 14.80
C ASN A 253 10.03 12.46 13.27
N ILE A 254 9.00 13.10 12.75
CA ILE A 254 8.87 13.46 11.35
C ILE A 254 8.97 14.97 11.24
N GLY A 255 9.95 15.44 10.46
CA GLY A 255 10.18 16.85 10.26
C GLY A 255 11.11 17.14 9.10
N TYR A 256 11.15 18.41 8.71
CA TYR A 256 12.10 18.90 7.73
C TYR A 256 13.45 19.15 8.38
N ARG A 257 14.51 18.77 7.70
CA ARG A 257 15.89 19.01 8.15
C ARG A 257 16.64 19.79 7.07
N PRO A 258 17.41 20.80 7.44
CA PRO A 258 18.29 21.51 6.52
C PRO A 258 19.27 20.53 5.86
N THR A 259 19.54 20.74 4.58
CA THR A 259 20.57 20.03 3.81
C THR A 259 21.27 21.02 2.90
N PHE A 260 22.42 20.67 2.34
CA PHE A 260 23.15 21.55 1.40
C PHE A 260 22.26 22.00 0.21
N ASN A 261 21.28 21.20 -0.20
CA ASN A 261 20.40 21.47 -1.33
C ASN A 261 18.95 21.81 -0.90
N GLY A 262 18.75 22.42 0.28
CA GLY A 262 17.43 22.81 0.77
C GLY A 262 16.98 22.03 2.01
N GLN A 263 15.74 21.55 2.02
CA GLN A 263 15.17 20.80 3.15
C GLN A 263 14.80 19.38 2.74
N SER A 264 15.17 18.42 3.56
CA SER A 264 14.75 17.01 3.41
C SER A 264 13.74 16.62 4.46
N LEU A 265 12.66 15.98 4.06
CA LEU A 265 11.69 15.38 4.98
C LEU A 265 12.23 14.04 5.48
N LEU A 266 12.52 13.95 6.76
CA LEU A 266 13.09 12.77 7.41
C LEU A 266 12.18 12.21 8.47
N LEU A 267 12.25 10.89 8.62
CA LEU A 267 11.76 10.13 9.75
C LEU A 267 12.98 9.75 10.60
N GLU A 268 13.14 10.41 11.73
CA GLU A 268 14.19 10.16 12.71
C GLU A 268 13.64 9.25 13.81
N THR A 269 14.23 8.08 14.01
CA THR A 269 13.69 7.07 14.93
C THR A 269 14.73 6.69 15.97
N ASN A 270 14.42 6.91 17.26
CA ASN A 270 15.17 6.34 18.37
C ASN A 270 14.55 4.98 18.73
N ILE A 271 15.37 3.93 18.76
CA ILE A 271 14.96 2.55 19.00
C ILE A 271 15.44 2.14 20.40
N PHE A 272 14.52 1.82 21.28
CA PHE A 272 14.84 1.50 22.67
C PHE A 272 15.60 0.15 22.76
N GLY A 273 16.70 0.17 23.52
CA GLY A 273 17.48 -1.03 23.80
C GLY A 273 18.24 -1.61 22.60
N ILE A 274 18.54 -0.81 21.57
CA ILE A 274 19.39 -1.22 20.45
C ILE A 274 20.69 -0.42 20.43
N LYS A 275 21.83 -1.15 20.47
CA LYS A 275 23.19 -0.59 20.30
C LYS A 275 23.83 -0.97 18.96
N LYS A 276 23.05 -1.60 18.02
CA LYS A 276 23.56 -2.11 16.74
C LYS A 276 23.65 -1.02 15.68
N ASN A 277 24.63 -1.14 14.78
CA ASN A 277 24.69 -0.34 13.57
C ASN A 277 23.62 -0.81 12.58
N LEU A 278 22.70 0.10 12.20
CA LEU A 278 21.59 -0.17 11.27
C LEU A 278 21.74 0.53 9.93
N TYR A 279 22.84 1.21 9.64
CA TYR A 279 23.04 1.87 8.34
C TYR A 279 22.93 0.89 7.18
N ASN A 280 22.33 1.34 6.09
CA ASN A 280 22.04 0.56 4.89
C ASN A 280 21.12 -0.67 5.14
N LYS A 281 20.55 -0.80 6.35
CA LYS A 281 19.54 -1.82 6.65
C LYS A 281 18.15 -1.27 6.42
N GLU A 282 17.28 -2.09 5.85
CA GLU A 282 15.87 -1.75 5.67
C GLU A 282 15.11 -2.06 6.95
N ILE A 283 14.39 -1.10 7.48
CA ILE A 283 13.54 -1.26 8.67
C ILE A 283 12.11 -0.82 8.39
N ASN A 284 11.18 -1.34 9.19
CA ASN A 284 9.78 -0.96 9.19
C ASN A 284 9.49 -0.18 10.47
N VAL A 285 9.03 1.05 10.33
CA VAL A 285 8.57 1.90 11.43
C VAL A 285 7.07 1.90 11.45
N ASN A 286 6.47 1.18 12.39
CA ASN A 286 5.03 1.02 12.55
C ASN A 286 4.52 2.09 13.52
N PHE A 287 3.62 2.95 13.07
CA PHE A 287 3.09 4.06 13.84
C PHE A 287 1.96 3.61 14.76
N ILE A 288 2.06 3.93 16.04
CA ILE A 288 1.07 3.58 17.07
C ILE A 288 0.18 4.76 17.39
N LYS A 289 0.79 5.90 17.78
CA LYS A 289 0.06 7.09 18.22
C LYS A 289 0.89 8.34 17.95
N PHE A 290 0.23 9.43 17.57
CA PHE A 290 0.81 10.77 17.59
C PHE A 290 0.93 11.24 19.03
N ILE A 291 2.10 11.75 19.44
CA ILE A 291 2.36 12.21 20.80
C ILE A 291 2.19 13.71 20.87
N ARG A 292 2.96 14.47 20.06
CA ARG A 292 2.97 15.93 20.06
C ARG A 292 3.56 16.51 18.77
N PRO A 293 3.31 17.79 18.47
CA PRO A 293 4.01 18.50 17.40
C PRO A 293 5.52 18.62 17.67
N GLU A 294 6.29 19.00 16.66
CA GLU A 294 7.68 19.40 16.86
C GLU A 294 7.76 20.61 17.82
N LYS A 295 8.78 20.60 18.65
CA LYS A 295 9.12 21.73 19.55
C LYS A 295 10.57 22.09 19.33
N LYS A 296 10.86 23.40 19.31
CA LYS A 296 12.23 23.90 19.49
C LYS A 296 12.54 23.94 20.96
N PHE A 297 13.69 23.46 21.35
CA PHE A 297 14.16 23.49 22.73
C PHE A 297 15.25 24.55 22.88
N LYS A 298 15.22 25.31 23.98
CA LYS A 298 16.20 26.37 24.25
C LYS A 298 17.61 25.81 24.42
N ASN A 299 17.74 24.61 25.01
CA ASN A 299 19.02 23.93 25.21
C ASN A 299 18.83 22.39 25.22
N LEU A 300 19.97 21.67 25.32
CA LEU A 300 20.00 20.19 25.30
C LEU A 300 19.36 19.57 26.56
N GLU A 301 19.42 20.23 27.71
CA GLU A 301 18.81 19.71 28.95
C GLU A 301 17.29 19.68 28.85
N HIS A 302 16.67 20.73 28.31
CA HIS A 302 15.24 20.76 28.08
C HIS A 302 14.81 19.66 27.07
N LEU A 303 15.63 19.37 26.06
CA LEU A 303 15.38 18.25 25.15
C LEU A 303 15.46 16.91 25.87
N LYS A 304 16.51 16.67 26.71
CA LYS A 304 16.67 15.43 27.49
C LYS A 304 15.51 15.17 28.44
N LYS A 305 15.04 16.21 29.16
CA LYS A 305 13.87 16.08 30.06
C LYS A 305 12.56 15.74 29.33
N GLN A 306 12.47 16.00 28.02
CA GLN A 306 11.27 15.77 27.22
C GLN A 306 11.30 14.42 26.48
N ILE A 307 12.45 13.73 26.37
CA ILE A 307 12.62 12.40 25.78
C ILE A 307 12.43 11.32 26.84
#